data_3b27aa5572a0ff4099d737a66de247ca
#
_entry.id   3b27aa5572a0ff4099d737a66de247ca
#
_cell.length_a   1.000
_cell.length_b   1.000
_cell.length_c   1.000
_cell.angle_alpha   90.00
_cell.angle_beta   90.00
_cell.angle_gamma   90.00
#
_symmetry.space_group_name_H-M   'P 1'
#
loop_
_entity.id
_entity.type
_entity.pdbx_description
1 polymer ?
#
loop_
_entity_poly.entity_id
_entity_poly.type
_entity_poly.pdbx_seq_one_letter_code
_entity_poly.pdbx_strand_id
1 'polypeptide(L)'
;MKLTYPKAPSNGVQTLRPALQAALQTQGFGVNHQFVSAAPAGISLSEAYRGYSLSLDDLSQGKGLKNARVGDWHYLVFSGGVSIADAQLAEVRGHVEFASLNHGNLASATVDALKLAERSPQLKGKTVELRMLFVSALHLVAIWLHAAGEDVLIPIEPTPKELALTGLYSEAALLAQLKPAADQAKRRFDADTTGLLGS
;
A
#
# COMPACT_ATOMS: atom_id res chain seq x y z
N MET A 1 -14.32 14.46 -0.54
CA MET A 1 -14.04 13.23 -1.31
C MET A 1 -14.87 12.09 -0.72
N LYS A 2 -15.37 11.15 -1.54
CA LYS A 2 -16.05 9.92 -1.08
C LYS A 2 -15.18 8.73 -1.47
N LEU A 3 -14.74 7.94 -0.49
CA LEU A 3 -14.03 6.69 -0.74
C LEU A 3 -15.01 5.58 -1.08
N THR A 4 -14.61 4.74 -2.01
CA THR A 4 -15.23 3.46 -2.34
C THR A 4 -14.17 2.36 -2.24
N TYR A 5 -14.64 1.14 -2.11
CA TYR A 5 -13.81 -0.03 -1.89
C TYR A 5 -14.25 -1.15 -2.82
N PRO A 6 -13.34 -1.98 -3.33
CA PRO A 6 -13.71 -3.17 -4.08
C PRO A 6 -14.42 -4.17 -3.16
N LYS A 7 -15.18 -5.08 -3.75
CA LYS A 7 -15.86 -6.13 -2.98
C LYS A 7 -14.83 -7.04 -2.32
N ALA A 8 -14.74 -6.93 -1.00
CA ALA A 8 -13.84 -7.75 -0.19
C ALA A 8 -14.21 -9.25 -0.24
N PRO A 9 -13.25 -10.15 0.00
CA PRO A 9 -13.54 -11.56 0.24
C PRO A 9 -14.47 -11.73 1.44
N SER A 10 -15.48 -12.59 1.30
CA SER A 10 -16.52 -12.78 2.34
C SER A 10 -15.98 -13.30 3.67
N ASN A 11 -14.84 -14.00 3.65
CA ASN A 11 -14.17 -14.56 4.81
C ASN A 11 -12.94 -13.76 5.28
N GLY A 12 -12.66 -12.59 4.69
CA GLY A 12 -11.43 -11.82 4.95
C GLY A 12 -11.24 -11.49 6.44
N VAL A 13 -12.27 -10.90 7.08
CA VAL A 13 -12.20 -10.55 8.50
C VAL A 13 -12.05 -11.78 9.40
N GLN A 14 -12.71 -12.90 9.06
CA GLN A 14 -12.61 -14.16 9.80
C GLN A 14 -11.20 -14.75 9.72
N THR A 15 -10.55 -14.63 8.56
CA THR A 15 -9.17 -15.07 8.35
C THR A 15 -8.17 -14.21 9.12
N LEU A 16 -8.40 -12.89 9.23
CA LEU A 16 -7.52 -11.98 9.96
C LEU A 16 -7.60 -12.12 11.48
N ARG A 17 -8.77 -12.40 12.05
CA ARG A 17 -8.98 -12.39 13.50
C ARG A 17 -8.00 -13.24 14.30
N PRO A 18 -7.75 -14.53 13.95
CA PRO A 18 -6.81 -15.36 14.69
C PRO A 18 -5.38 -14.82 14.63
N ALA A 19 -4.95 -14.33 13.46
CA ALA A 19 -3.62 -13.77 13.25
C ALA A 19 -3.42 -12.48 14.07
N LEU A 20 -4.41 -11.60 14.12
CA LEU A 20 -4.37 -10.40 14.95
C LEU A 20 -4.33 -10.75 16.44
N GLN A 21 -5.11 -11.72 16.90
CA GLN A 21 -5.08 -12.18 18.29
C GLN A 21 -3.72 -12.76 18.66
N ALA A 22 -3.14 -13.60 17.79
CA ALA A 22 -1.81 -14.17 18.02
C ALA A 22 -0.74 -13.07 18.06
N ALA A 23 -0.78 -12.11 17.14
CA ALA A 23 0.16 -11.00 17.09
C ALA A 23 0.09 -10.10 18.34
N LEU A 24 -1.10 -9.83 18.88
CA LEU A 24 -1.30 -9.06 20.10
C LEU A 24 -0.77 -9.78 21.36
N GLN A 25 -0.73 -11.11 21.34
CA GLN A 25 -0.19 -11.90 22.44
C GLN A 25 1.32 -12.08 22.37
N THR A 26 1.91 -11.85 21.20
CA THR A 26 3.34 -12.03 21.00
C THR A 26 4.08 -10.75 21.41
N GLN A 27 4.77 -10.79 22.54
CA GLN A 27 5.71 -9.75 22.96
C GLN A 27 7.02 -9.98 22.18
N GLY A 28 7.19 -9.30 21.04
CA GLY A 28 8.37 -9.41 20.18
C GLY A 28 9.24 -8.17 20.21
N PHE A 29 10.55 -8.36 19.99
CA PHE A 29 11.49 -7.26 19.75
C PHE A 29 11.10 -6.54 18.44
N GLY A 30 10.97 -5.21 18.49
CA GLY A 30 10.61 -4.39 17.31
C GLY A 30 9.13 -4.19 17.04
N VAL A 31 8.24 -4.70 17.88
CA VAL A 31 6.80 -4.44 17.78
C VAL A 31 6.48 -3.02 18.24
N ASN A 32 5.68 -2.28 17.47
CA ASN A 32 5.23 -0.94 17.81
C ASN A 32 4.49 -0.97 19.18
N HIS A 33 4.88 -0.09 20.10
CA HIS A 33 4.27 0.00 21.44
C HIS A 33 2.75 0.21 21.41
N GLN A 34 2.23 0.93 20.43
CA GLN A 34 0.79 1.13 20.24
C GLN A 34 0.06 -0.17 19.90
N PHE A 35 0.72 -1.07 19.16
CA PHE A 35 0.17 -2.37 18.84
C PHE A 35 0.15 -3.30 20.06
N VAL A 36 1.25 -3.34 20.82
CA VAL A 36 1.38 -4.19 22.02
C VAL A 36 0.41 -3.78 23.13
N SER A 37 0.14 -2.49 23.26
CA SER A 37 -0.79 -1.95 24.27
C SER A 37 -2.26 -2.00 23.84
N ALA A 38 -2.56 -2.43 22.61
CA ALA A 38 -3.93 -2.49 22.12
C ALA A 38 -4.72 -3.61 22.79
N ALA A 39 -5.86 -3.29 23.38
CA ALA A 39 -6.77 -4.29 23.90
C ALA A 39 -7.49 -4.99 22.74
N PRO A 40 -7.55 -6.34 22.70
CA PRO A 40 -8.21 -7.08 21.60
C PRO A 40 -9.65 -6.65 21.35
N ALA A 41 -10.40 -6.30 22.38
CA ALA A 41 -11.78 -5.83 22.29
C ALA A 41 -11.90 -4.42 21.66
N GLY A 42 -10.83 -3.63 21.62
CA GLY A 42 -10.80 -2.28 21.03
C GLY A 42 -10.29 -2.23 19.58
N ILE A 43 -10.03 -3.38 18.99
CA ILE A 43 -9.54 -3.47 17.60
C ILE A 43 -10.71 -3.36 16.63
N SER A 44 -10.55 -2.46 15.65
CA SER A 44 -11.43 -2.36 14.48
C SER A 44 -10.61 -2.39 13.19
N LEU A 45 -11.26 -2.79 12.11
CA LEU A 45 -10.66 -2.87 10.77
C LEU A 45 -11.33 -1.85 9.85
N SER A 46 -10.56 -1.31 8.90
CA SER A 46 -11.13 -0.57 7.77
C SER A 46 -11.90 -1.51 6.84
N GLU A 47 -12.60 -0.92 5.87
CA GLU A 47 -12.94 -1.65 4.66
C GLU A 47 -11.66 -2.14 3.96
N ALA A 48 -11.79 -3.26 3.23
CA ALA A 48 -10.67 -3.81 2.49
C ALA A 48 -10.35 -2.99 1.24
N TYR A 49 -9.10 -2.82 0.93
CA TYR A 49 -8.63 -2.23 -0.32
C TYR A 49 -7.58 -3.11 -0.97
N ARG A 50 -7.36 -2.90 -2.26
CA ARG A 50 -6.48 -3.77 -3.05
C ARG A 50 -5.10 -3.16 -3.22
N GLY A 51 -4.05 -3.98 -3.03
CA GLY A 51 -2.70 -3.69 -3.45
C GLY A 51 -2.50 -3.97 -4.94
N TYR A 52 -1.63 -3.23 -5.57
CA TYR A 52 -1.22 -3.38 -6.96
C TYR A 52 0.29 -3.23 -7.05
N SER A 53 0.93 -3.97 -7.94
CA SER A 53 2.36 -3.86 -8.18
C SER A 53 2.66 -3.48 -9.63
N LEU A 54 3.61 -2.58 -9.82
CA LEU A 54 4.16 -2.24 -11.13
C LEU A 54 5.62 -2.66 -11.16
N SER A 55 5.98 -3.44 -12.19
CA SER A 55 7.33 -3.98 -12.29
C SER A 55 8.33 -2.94 -12.83
N LEU A 56 9.61 -3.17 -12.57
CA LEU A 56 10.69 -2.35 -13.12
C LEU A 56 10.69 -2.37 -14.65
N ASP A 57 10.41 -3.53 -15.25
CA ASP A 57 10.32 -3.68 -16.70
C ASP A 57 9.17 -2.86 -17.29
N ASP A 58 8.00 -2.87 -16.64
CA ASP A 58 6.87 -2.07 -17.10
C ASP A 58 7.18 -0.57 -17.02
N LEU A 59 7.81 -0.11 -15.94
CA LEU A 59 8.22 1.29 -15.79
C LEU A 59 9.27 1.70 -16.83
N SER A 60 10.29 0.89 -17.04
CA SER A 60 11.36 1.18 -18.01
C SER A 60 10.83 1.23 -19.45
N GLN A 61 9.80 0.44 -19.74
CA GLN A 61 9.10 0.44 -21.04
C GLN A 61 8.04 1.56 -21.15
N GLY A 62 7.90 2.42 -20.13
CA GLY A 62 6.92 3.50 -20.12
C GLY A 62 5.45 3.04 -19.97
N LYS A 63 5.24 1.82 -19.46
CA LYS A 63 3.89 1.33 -19.18
C LYS A 63 3.35 1.98 -17.90
N GLY A 64 2.05 2.17 -17.86
CA GLY A 64 1.36 2.84 -16.75
C GLY A 64 0.54 1.91 -15.86
N LEU A 65 -0.30 2.52 -15.03
CA LEU A 65 -1.11 1.83 -14.01
C LEU A 65 -2.04 0.76 -14.57
N LYS A 66 -2.46 0.86 -15.81
CA LYS A 66 -3.24 -0.19 -16.50
C LYS A 66 -2.51 -1.53 -16.61
N ASN A 67 -1.19 -1.53 -16.45
CA ASN A 67 -0.35 -2.71 -16.47
C ASN A 67 -0.03 -3.21 -15.05
N ALA A 68 -0.45 -2.48 -14.02
CA ALA A 68 -0.23 -2.88 -12.64
C ALA A 68 -0.92 -4.23 -12.35
N ARG A 69 -0.19 -5.13 -11.73
CA ARG A 69 -0.69 -6.46 -11.36
C ARG A 69 -1.44 -6.36 -10.05
N VAL A 70 -2.58 -7.03 -9.98
CA VAL A 70 -3.37 -7.15 -8.75
C VAL A 70 -2.56 -7.94 -7.72
N GLY A 71 -2.41 -7.39 -6.53
CA GLY A 71 -1.73 -7.98 -5.39
C GLY A 71 -2.69 -8.36 -4.26
N ASP A 72 -2.23 -8.22 -3.03
CA ASP A 72 -2.94 -8.63 -1.83
C ASP A 72 -4.08 -7.69 -1.45
N TRP A 73 -4.95 -8.19 -0.57
CA TRP A 73 -5.94 -7.38 0.13
C TRP A 73 -5.31 -6.76 1.36
N HIS A 74 -5.63 -5.50 1.63
CA HIS A 74 -5.14 -4.73 2.75
C HIS A 74 -6.29 -4.29 3.66
N TYR A 75 -6.03 -4.27 4.95
CA TYR A 75 -6.92 -3.73 5.98
C TYR A 75 -6.11 -2.88 6.95
N LEU A 76 -6.50 -1.64 7.16
CA LEU A 76 -5.97 -0.87 8.27
C LEU A 76 -6.56 -1.40 9.58
N VAL A 77 -5.68 -1.60 10.55
CA VAL A 77 -6.03 -2.03 11.90
C VAL A 77 -6.00 -0.82 12.81
N PHE A 78 -7.07 -0.59 13.53
CA PHE A 78 -7.22 0.54 14.45
C PHE A 78 -7.37 0.05 15.88
N SER A 79 -6.84 0.83 16.83
CA SER A 79 -7.10 0.70 18.26
C SER A 79 -7.41 2.09 18.81
N GLY A 80 -8.57 2.25 19.45
CA GLY A 80 -9.00 3.54 19.98
C GLY A 80 -9.04 4.66 18.94
N GLY A 81 -9.31 4.35 17.66
CA GLY A 81 -9.35 5.30 16.56
C GLY A 81 -7.99 5.65 15.95
N VAL A 82 -6.89 5.08 16.46
CA VAL A 82 -5.54 5.25 15.92
C VAL A 82 -5.19 4.05 15.05
N SER A 83 -4.66 4.30 13.84
CA SER A 83 -4.14 3.22 12.98
C SER A 83 -2.83 2.68 13.53
N ILE A 84 -2.77 1.38 13.76
CA ILE A 84 -1.65 0.71 14.44
C ILE A 84 -0.92 -0.31 13.57
N ALA A 85 -1.58 -0.83 12.53
CA ALA A 85 -0.99 -1.79 11.60
C ALA A 85 -1.73 -1.80 10.26
N ASP A 86 -1.08 -2.38 9.25
CA ASP A 86 -1.67 -2.82 7.98
C ASP A 86 -1.64 -4.35 7.95
N ALA A 87 -2.80 -4.97 7.82
CA ALA A 87 -2.95 -6.42 7.73
C ALA A 87 -3.23 -6.84 6.30
N GLN A 88 -2.54 -7.87 5.81
CA GLN A 88 -2.59 -8.32 4.44
C GLN A 88 -3.11 -9.74 4.32
N LEU A 89 -3.95 -9.96 3.31
CA LEU A 89 -4.43 -11.28 2.91
C LEU A 89 -4.04 -11.54 1.47
N ALA A 90 -3.31 -12.63 1.24
CA ALA A 90 -3.06 -13.15 -0.09
C ALA A 90 -4.28 -13.94 -0.60
N GLU A 91 -4.53 -13.84 -1.89
CA GLU A 91 -5.55 -14.66 -2.57
C GLU A 91 -4.88 -15.84 -3.25
N VAL A 92 -5.10 -17.04 -2.69
CA VAL A 92 -4.49 -18.28 -3.14
C VAL A 92 -5.60 -19.24 -3.58
N ARG A 93 -5.67 -19.56 -4.88
CA ARG A 93 -6.63 -20.52 -5.46
C ARG A 93 -8.09 -20.25 -5.09
N GLY A 94 -8.48 -18.97 -5.05
CA GLY A 94 -9.85 -18.53 -4.75
C GLY A 94 -10.19 -18.48 -3.26
N HIS A 95 -9.21 -18.68 -2.38
CA HIS A 95 -9.32 -18.49 -0.93
C HIS A 95 -8.40 -17.37 -0.48
N VAL A 96 -8.72 -16.73 0.64
CA VAL A 96 -7.81 -15.77 1.26
C VAL A 96 -7.11 -16.40 2.44
N GLU A 97 -5.81 -16.14 2.53
CA GLU A 97 -4.92 -16.60 3.59
C GLU A 97 -4.23 -15.38 4.22
N PHE A 98 -3.93 -15.46 5.51
CA PHE A 98 -3.15 -14.41 6.16
C PHE A 98 -1.74 -14.38 5.56
N ALA A 99 -1.33 -13.21 5.06
CA ALA A 99 -0.02 -13.01 4.45
C ALA A 99 0.95 -12.31 5.40
N SER A 100 0.56 -11.16 5.92
CA SER A 100 1.45 -10.38 6.78
C SER A 100 0.69 -9.38 7.65
N LEU A 101 1.39 -8.88 8.68
CA LEU A 101 0.95 -7.78 9.53
C LEU A 101 2.11 -6.80 9.67
N ASN A 102 1.95 -5.62 9.09
CA ASN A 102 2.95 -4.56 9.13
C ASN A 102 2.62 -3.58 10.26
N HIS A 103 3.43 -3.57 11.32
CA HIS A 103 3.33 -2.66 12.47
C HIS A 103 4.11 -1.36 12.31
N GLY A 104 4.69 -1.13 11.13
CA GLY A 104 5.47 0.07 10.84
C GLY A 104 4.62 1.28 10.50
N ASN A 105 5.25 2.29 9.92
CA ASN A 105 4.62 3.58 9.60
C ASN A 105 3.61 3.50 8.44
N LEU A 106 3.51 2.37 7.74
CA LEU A 106 2.65 2.24 6.55
C LEU A 106 1.19 2.61 6.86
N ALA A 107 0.64 2.09 7.98
CA ALA A 107 -0.75 2.35 8.34
C ALA A 107 -1.00 3.83 8.68
N SER A 108 -0.14 4.45 9.47
CA SER A 108 -0.25 5.88 9.81
C SER A 108 -0.04 6.77 8.58
N ALA A 109 0.96 6.47 7.75
CA ALA A 109 1.22 7.18 6.50
C ALA A 109 0.04 7.08 5.53
N THR A 110 -0.63 5.93 5.46
CA THR A 110 -1.86 5.74 4.69
C THR A 110 -2.97 6.68 5.17
N VAL A 111 -3.22 6.72 6.47
CA VAL A 111 -4.25 7.60 7.05
C VAL A 111 -3.92 9.07 6.82
N ASP A 112 -2.67 9.47 6.97
CA ASP A 112 -2.26 10.87 6.76
C ASP A 112 -2.34 11.28 5.29
N ALA A 113 -2.01 10.38 4.35
CA ALA A 113 -2.22 10.61 2.93
C ALA A 113 -3.71 10.76 2.57
N LEU A 114 -4.59 9.96 3.18
CA LEU A 114 -6.04 10.11 3.00
C LEU A 114 -6.57 11.45 3.55
N LYS A 115 -6.08 11.90 4.71
CA LYS A 115 -6.39 13.23 5.24
C LYS A 115 -5.90 14.37 4.31
N LEU A 116 -4.72 14.19 3.71
CA LEU A 116 -4.19 15.14 2.72
C LEU A 116 -5.10 15.17 1.48
N ALA A 117 -5.51 14.00 0.98
CA ALA A 117 -6.42 13.88 -0.15
C ALA A 117 -7.77 14.55 0.11
N GLU A 118 -8.35 14.38 1.30
CA GLU A 118 -9.63 15.00 1.67
C GLU A 118 -9.59 16.53 1.64
N ARG A 119 -8.45 17.13 1.96
CA ARG A 119 -8.24 18.57 1.93
C ARG A 119 -7.95 19.12 0.53
N SER A 120 -7.66 18.24 -0.44
CA SER A 120 -7.30 18.65 -1.79
C SER A 120 -8.53 19.15 -2.57
N PRO A 121 -8.48 20.38 -3.11
CA PRO A 121 -9.54 20.89 -3.99
C PRO A 121 -9.77 20.00 -5.22
N GLN A 122 -8.70 19.35 -5.72
CA GLN A 122 -8.73 18.44 -6.87
C GLN A 122 -9.67 17.25 -6.65
N LEU A 123 -9.82 16.78 -5.41
CA LEU A 123 -10.63 15.62 -5.05
C LEU A 123 -11.99 15.98 -4.43
N LYS A 124 -12.29 17.27 -4.31
CA LYS A 124 -13.56 17.75 -3.74
C LYS A 124 -14.74 17.24 -4.56
N GLY A 125 -15.68 16.56 -3.90
CA GLY A 125 -16.90 16.04 -4.53
C GLY A 125 -16.70 14.77 -5.38
N LYS A 126 -15.46 14.32 -5.58
CA LYS A 126 -15.19 13.10 -6.35
C LYS A 126 -15.44 11.84 -5.53
N THR A 127 -15.86 10.77 -6.23
CA THR A 127 -15.91 9.41 -5.72
C THR A 127 -14.71 8.65 -6.28
N VAL A 128 -13.88 8.08 -5.39
CA VAL A 128 -12.62 7.42 -5.74
C VAL A 128 -12.51 6.08 -5.03
N GLU A 129 -11.98 5.07 -5.71
CA GLU A 129 -11.67 3.77 -5.11
C GLU A 129 -10.27 3.82 -4.49
N LEU A 130 -10.18 3.40 -3.23
CA LEU A 130 -8.89 3.30 -2.54
C LEU A 130 -8.14 2.06 -3.03
N ARG A 131 -6.92 2.29 -3.49
CA ARG A 131 -5.93 1.27 -3.87
C ARG A 131 -4.57 1.62 -3.28
N MET A 132 -3.66 0.66 -3.26
CA MET A 132 -2.26 0.88 -2.92
C MET A 132 -1.36 0.41 -4.05
N LEU A 133 -0.40 1.22 -4.44
CA LEU A 133 0.58 0.92 -5.47
C LEU A 133 1.93 0.62 -4.85
N PHE A 134 2.54 -0.49 -5.25
CA PHE A 134 3.88 -0.89 -4.90
C PHE A 134 4.78 -0.94 -6.14
N VAL A 135 5.96 -0.32 -6.03
CA VAL A 135 7.05 -0.48 -7.00
C VAL A 135 8.26 -0.96 -6.21
N SER A 136 8.34 -2.27 -5.99
CA SER A 136 9.32 -2.88 -5.08
C SER A 136 10.75 -2.56 -5.45
N ALA A 137 11.11 -2.55 -6.74
CA ALA A 137 12.46 -2.23 -7.21
C ALA A 137 12.90 -0.80 -6.88
N LEU A 138 11.99 0.11 -6.58
CA LEU A 138 12.26 1.50 -6.18
C LEU A 138 11.89 1.74 -4.72
N HIS A 139 11.47 0.72 -3.97
CA HIS A 139 10.91 0.83 -2.63
C HIS A 139 9.80 1.88 -2.52
N LEU A 140 9.10 2.15 -3.63
CA LEU A 140 7.98 3.08 -3.66
C LEU A 140 6.72 2.42 -3.16
N VAL A 141 6.04 3.11 -2.26
CA VAL A 141 4.64 2.85 -1.89
C VAL A 141 3.84 4.11 -2.10
N ALA A 142 2.68 4.01 -2.72
CA ALA A 142 1.78 5.14 -2.92
C ALA A 142 0.32 4.75 -2.71
N ILE A 143 -0.46 5.63 -2.09
CA ILE A 143 -1.90 5.55 -2.16
C ILE A 143 -2.32 5.89 -3.59
N TRP A 144 -3.17 5.06 -4.16
CA TRP A 144 -3.74 5.25 -5.47
C TRP A 144 -5.25 5.43 -5.35
N LEU A 145 -5.70 6.66 -5.59
CA LEU A 145 -7.11 7.04 -5.62
C LEU A 145 -7.59 6.97 -7.06
N HIS A 146 -8.29 5.87 -7.36
CA HIS A 146 -8.77 5.56 -8.71
C HIS A 146 -10.16 6.13 -8.95
N ALA A 147 -10.32 6.91 -9.99
CA ALA A 147 -11.61 7.35 -10.52
C ALA A 147 -11.67 7.13 -12.03
N ALA A 148 -12.87 7.05 -12.59
CA ALA A 148 -13.05 6.91 -14.04
C ALA A 148 -12.42 8.10 -14.76
N GLY A 149 -11.32 7.85 -15.48
CA GLY A 149 -10.59 8.84 -16.28
C GLY A 149 -9.57 9.70 -15.54
N GLU A 150 -9.39 9.52 -14.25
CA GLU A 150 -8.40 10.26 -13.48
C GLU A 150 -7.88 9.45 -12.29
N ASP A 151 -6.58 9.25 -12.25
CA ASP A 151 -5.88 8.61 -11.16
C ASP A 151 -5.05 9.65 -10.39
N VAL A 152 -5.16 9.62 -9.05
CA VAL A 152 -4.34 10.44 -8.18
C VAL A 152 -3.50 9.53 -7.29
N LEU A 153 -2.20 9.77 -7.26
CA LEU A 153 -1.24 9.01 -6.47
C LEU A 153 -0.61 9.90 -5.41
N ILE A 154 -0.45 9.35 -4.23
CA ILE A 154 0.18 10.02 -3.10
C ILE A 154 1.26 9.09 -2.57
N PRO A 155 2.55 9.34 -2.90
CA PRO A 155 3.67 8.59 -2.32
C PRO A 155 3.67 8.72 -0.79
N ILE A 156 3.92 7.60 -0.12
CA ILE A 156 3.95 7.51 1.34
C ILE A 156 5.18 6.76 1.82
N GLU A 157 5.56 6.92 3.08
CA GLU A 157 6.60 6.08 3.68
C GLU A 157 6.21 4.59 3.60
N PRO A 158 7.15 3.70 3.28
CA PRO A 158 8.61 3.87 3.30
C PRO A 158 9.28 4.34 1.98
N THR A 159 8.59 5.06 1.12
CA THR A 159 9.18 5.57 -0.12
C THR A 159 10.47 6.36 0.17
N PRO A 160 11.58 6.05 -0.54
CA PRO A 160 12.85 6.70 -0.30
C PRO A 160 12.79 8.22 -0.55
N LYS A 161 13.42 8.98 0.36
CA LYS A 161 13.47 10.46 0.27
C LYS A 161 14.25 10.94 -0.96
N GLU A 162 15.15 10.13 -1.47
CA GLU A 162 15.95 10.39 -2.68
C GLU A 162 15.09 10.54 -3.93
N LEU A 163 13.89 9.94 -3.94
CA LEU A 163 12.92 10.13 -5.01
C LEU A 163 12.23 11.51 -4.96
N ALA A 164 12.42 12.26 -3.86
CA ALA A 164 11.90 13.62 -3.66
C ALA A 164 10.39 13.77 -3.96
N LEU A 165 9.61 12.71 -3.72
CA LEU A 165 8.19 12.66 -4.02
C LEU A 165 7.38 13.19 -2.84
N THR A 166 6.66 14.29 -3.05
CA THR A 166 5.79 14.92 -2.04
C THR A 166 4.49 15.39 -2.66
N GLY A 167 3.36 15.15 -1.99
CA GLY A 167 2.05 15.63 -2.42
C GLY A 167 1.30 14.68 -3.34
N LEU A 168 0.41 15.25 -4.16
CA LEU A 168 -0.49 14.53 -5.05
C LEU A 168 0.03 14.58 -6.48
N TYR A 169 0.02 13.44 -7.15
CA TYR A 169 0.47 13.30 -8.53
C TYR A 169 -0.65 12.72 -9.40
N SER A 170 -0.75 13.19 -10.64
CA SER A 170 -1.39 12.39 -11.70
C SER A 170 -0.51 11.19 -12.06
N GLU A 171 -1.09 10.17 -12.69
CA GLU A 171 -0.31 9.02 -13.19
C GLU A 171 0.89 9.48 -14.02
N ALA A 172 0.65 10.32 -15.04
CA ALA A 172 1.71 10.78 -15.93
C ALA A 172 2.84 11.52 -15.20
N ALA A 173 2.49 12.37 -14.23
CA ALA A 173 3.46 13.13 -13.45
C ALA A 173 4.31 12.20 -12.57
N LEU A 174 3.70 11.24 -11.87
CA LEU A 174 4.44 10.29 -11.05
C LEU A 174 5.37 9.41 -11.89
N LEU A 175 4.87 8.84 -12.99
CA LEU A 175 5.68 7.98 -13.85
C LEU A 175 6.86 8.73 -14.48
N ALA A 176 6.68 9.99 -14.85
CA ALA A 176 7.77 10.84 -15.34
C ALA A 176 8.86 11.07 -14.27
N GLN A 177 8.47 11.26 -13.02
CA GLN A 177 9.39 11.40 -11.89
C GLN A 177 10.14 10.08 -11.57
N LEU A 178 9.47 8.94 -11.72
CA LEU A 178 10.06 7.64 -11.44
C LEU A 178 10.99 7.13 -12.55
N LYS A 179 10.77 7.56 -13.79
CA LYS A 179 11.48 7.02 -14.95
C LYS A 179 13.01 7.05 -14.85
N PRO A 180 13.69 8.15 -14.43
CA PRO A 180 15.14 8.17 -14.30
C PRO A 180 15.66 7.13 -13.31
N ALA A 181 14.98 6.98 -12.16
CA ALA A 181 15.32 5.98 -11.15
C ALA A 181 15.07 4.55 -11.65
N ALA A 182 13.97 4.34 -12.37
CA ALA A 182 13.64 3.04 -12.97
C ALA A 182 14.70 2.64 -14.04
N ASP A 183 15.07 3.56 -14.93
CA ASP A 183 16.09 3.32 -15.94
C ASP A 183 17.46 3.02 -15.30
N GLN A 184 17.80 3.70 -14.21
CA GLN A 184 19.03 3.43 -13.47
C GLN A 184 19.00 2.06 -12.77
N ALA A 185 17.90 1.73 -12.10
CA ALA A 185 17.72 0.44 -11.44
C ALA A 185 17.76 -0.70 -12.47
N LYS A 186 17.11 -0.53 -13.63
CA LYS A 186 17.13 -1.50 -14.72
C LYS A 186 18.55 -1.77 -15.23
N ARG A 187 19.33 -0.72 -15.47
CA ARG A 187 20.75 -0.88 -15.90
C ARG A 187 21.58 -1.63 -14.85
N ARG A 188 21.36 -1.38 -13.57
CA ARG A 188 22.05 -2.10 -12.48
C ARG A 188 21.66 -3.57 -12.46
N PHE A 189 20.37 -3.85 -12.59
CA PHE A 189 19.83 -5.22 -12.62
C PHE A 189 20.39 -5.99 -13.82
N ASP A 190 20.37 -5.41 -15.02
CA ASP A 190 20.86 -6.03 -16.26
C ASP A 190 22.40 -6.24 -16.24
N ALA A 191 23.13 -5.42 -15.49
CA ALA A 191 24.59 -5.55 -15.32
C ALA A 191 24.99 -6.52 -14.17
N ASP A 192 24.03 -6.97 -13.35
CA ASP A 192 24.31 -7.90 -12.25
C ASP A 192 24.48 -9.33 -12.77
N THR A 193 25.75 -9.73 -12.94
CA THR A 193 26.13 -11.09 -13.34
C THR A 193 26.05 -12.10 -12.19
N THR A 194 25.84 -11.64 -10.95
CA THR A 194 25.80 -12.50 -9.75
C THR A 194 24.40 -13.01 -9.42
N GLY A 195 23.37 -12.40 -10.00
CA GLY A 195 21.96 -12.72 -9.73
C GLY A 195 21.46 -12.30 -8.34
N LEU A 196 22.26 -11.54 -7.57
CA LEU A 196 21.93 -11.14 -6.20
C LEU A 196 20.88 -10.03 -6.11
N LEU A 197 20.71 -9.24 -7.17
CA LEU A 197 19.73 -8.15 -7.21
C LEU A 197 18.31 -8.59 -7.58
N GLY A 198 18.09 -9.86 -7.89
CA GLY A 198 16.81 -10.44 -8.33
C GLY A 198 16.15 -11.38 -7.32
N SER A 199 16.65 -11.49 -6.10
CA SER A 199 16.10 -12.37 -5.06
C SER A 199 15.29 -11.61 -4.03
#